data_c3d910eed3449b69f1ddc558503f95d5
#
_entry.id   c3d910eed3449b69f1ddc558503f95d5
#
_cell.length_a   1.000
_cell.length_b   1.000
_cell.length_c   1.000
_cell.angle_alpha   90.00
_cell.angle_beta   90.00
_cell.angle_gamma   90.00
#
_symmetry.space_group_name_H-M   'P 1'
#
loop_
_entity.id
_entity.type
_entity.pdbx_description
1 polymer ?
#
loop_
_entity_poly.entity_id
_entity_poly.type
_entity_poly.pdbx_seq_one_letter_code
_entity_poly.pdbx_strand_id
1 'polypeptide(L)'
;SRSKTGLKKMQNHNNTNSSKRKKLTNIILFIFLIIIARYFYIQVITKAQFIESASKNNFTKIKSIPPRGIIYDRNGEVIVANKRSFSIKIYPNHYDEIFDIDLFYKIINSAEKRSKILIEKDNFLELIERNQRSSVRRHKPISVINFIDFKTKALLSEYKNDFPGLIFSSNPSRFYEASPRISHVLGYLRPVPKDSVFSKGYYGINDIIGISGIEKVYEKELRGKKGVEYHVINTFGKDLGIDKNKSSPYISGKDIYLTIDYNLQGFIENLMKDYKGAVICMNPIN
;
A
#
# COMPACT_ATOMS: atom_id res chain seq x y z
N SER A 1 59.39 76.65 -7.49
CA SER A 1 59.78 75.34 -6.95
C SER A 1 58.64 74.58 -6.25
N ARG A 2 57.46 75.20 -5.90
CA ARG A 2 56.34 74.57 -5.20
C ARG A 2 55.34 73.78 -6.06
N SER A 3 55.27 73.93 -7.39
CA SER A 3 54.27 73.31 -8.26
C SER A 3 54.64 71.88 -8.68
N LYS A 4 55.88 71.47 -8.72
CA LYS A 4 56.34 70.11 -9.11
C LYS A 4 56.10 69.03 -8.05
N THR A 5 56.01 69.38 -6.77
CA THR A 5 55.83 68.46 -5.65
C THR A 5 54.38 68.03 -5.49
N GLY A 6 53.41 68.87 -5.87
CA GLY A 6 51.99 68.57 -5.82
C GLY A 6 51.55 67.57 -6.89
N LEU A 7 52.03 67.70 -8.12
CA LEU A 7 51.77 66.77 -9.21
C LEU A 7 52.28 65.34 -9.00
N LYS A 8 53.52 65.23 -8.37
CA LYS A 8 54.03 63.89 -8.04
C LYS A 8 53.26 63.19 -6.95
N LYS A 9 52.66 63.94 -6.00
CA LYS A 9 51.85 63.37 -4.93
C LYS A 9 50.49 62.89 -5.43
N MET A 10 49.85 63.58 -6.42
CA MET A 10 48.59 63.13 -7.07
C MET A 10 48.82 61.94 -7.99
N GLN A 11 49.91 61.86 -8.73
CA GLN A 11 50.25 60.69 -9.55
C GLN A 11 50.55 59.45 -8.73
N ASN A 12 51.22 59.55 -7.57
CA ASN A 12 51.45 58.44 -6.68
C ASN A 12 50.15 57.91 -6.01
N HIS A 13 49.20 58.81 -5.70
CA HIS A 13 47.93 58.40 -5.10
C HIS A 13 47.01 57.66 -6.11
N ASN A 14 47.02 58.04 -7.40
CA ASN A 14 46.29 57.35 -8.46
C ASN A 14 46.92 56.00 -8.80
N ASN A 15 48.24 55.84 -8.75
CA ASN A 15 48.91 54.56 -8.99
C ASN A 15 48.67 53.52 -7.86
N THR A 16 48.63 53.95 -6.60
CA THR A 16 48.32 53.06 -5.48
C THR A 16 46.89 52.59 -5.48
N ASN A 17 45.96 53.45 -5.90
CA ASN A 17 44.53 53.03 -6.04
C ASN A 17 44.32 52.11 -7.23
N SER A 18 45.02 52.25 -8.34
CA SER A 18 44.93 51.33 -9.48
C SER A 18 45.49 49.97 -9.17
N SER A 19 46.58 49.88 -8.42
CA SER A 19 47.17 48.62 -7.95
C SER A 19 46.27 47.88 -6.95
N LYS A 20 45.65 48.62 -6.02
CA LYS A 20 44.66 48.02 -5.07
C LYS A 20 43.41 47.51 -5.80
N ARG A 21 42.89 48.24 -6.79
CA ARG A 21 41.76 47.78 -7.62
C ARG A 21 42.11 46.51 -8.39
N LYS A 22 43.29 46.44 -9.03
CA LYS A 22 43.73 45.21 -9.73
C LYS A 22 43.84 44.00 -8.79
N LYS A 23 44.37 44.18 -7.59
CA LYS A 23 44.45 43.11 -6.57
C LYS A 23 43.03 42.65 -6.16
N LEU A 24 42.09 43.58 -5.93
CA LEU A 24 40.73 43.27 -5.59
C LEU A 24 40.02 42.51 -6.72
N THR A 25 40.19 42.96 -7.97
CA THR A 25 39.64 42.27 -9.15
C THR A 25 40.18 40.85 -9.28
N ASN A 26 41.47 40.63 -9.06
CA ASN A 26 42.09 39.31 -9.11
C ASN A 26 41.57 38.38 -8.00
N ILE A 27 41.33 38.91 -6.81
CA ILE A 27 40.73 38.14 -5.69
C ILE A 27 39.28 37.72 -6.05
N ILE A 28 38.48 38.64 -6.59
CA ILE A 28 37.10 38.34 -7.01
C ILE A 28 37.10 37.29 -8.12
N LEU A 29 37.99 37.42 -9.10
CA LEU A 29 38.11 36.49 -10.22
C LEU A 29 38.55 35.08 -9.74
N PHE A 30 39.44 35.01 -8.74
CA PHE A 30 39.85 33.77 -8.12
C PHE A 30 38.70 33.09 -7.35
N ILE A 31 37.92 33.85 -6.57
CA ILE A 31 36.74 33.35 -5.89
C ILE A 31 35.74 32.81 -6.89
N PHE A 32 35.51 33.55 -7.99
CA PHE A 32 34.60 33.14 -9.06
C PHE A 32 35.03 31.83 -9.74
N LEU A 33 36.33 31.67 -9.96
CA LEU A 33 36.92 30.43 -10.51
C LEU A 33 36.69 29.23 -9.59
N ILE A 34 36.81 29.42 -8.28
CA ILE A 34 36.54 28.37 -7.28
C ILE A 34 35.06 27.97 -7.34
N ILE A 35 34.16 28.95 -7.44
CA ILE A 35 32.71 28.67 -7.54
C ILE A 35 32.39 27.89 -8.82
N ILE A 36 32.97 28.29 -9.97
CA ILE A 36 32.79 27.58 -11.24
C ILE A 36 33.33 26.15 -11.13
N ALA A 37 34.51 25.96 -10.60
CA ALA A 37 35.11 24.64 -10.42
C ALA A 37 34.23 23.74 -9.51
N ARG A 38 33.68 24.32 -8.44
CA ARG A 38 32.75 23.62 -7.55
C ARG A 38 31.42 23.25 -8.23
N TYR A 39 30.89 24.16 -9.04
CA TYR A 39 29.68 23.90 -9.83
C TYR A 39 29.90 22.78 -10.85
N PHE A 40 31.04 22.84 -11.56
CA PHE A 40 31.42 21.79 -12.50
C PHE A 40 31.58 20.43 -11.80
N TYR A 41 32.22 20.40 -10.65
CA TYR A 41 32.34 19.17 -9.85
C TYR A 41 30.96 18.57 -9.51
N ILE A 42 30.04 19.40 -9.00
CA ILE A 42 28.70 18.95 -8.63
C ILE A 42 27.89 18.48 -9.85
N GLN A 43 27.94 19.24 -10.95
CA GLN A 43 27.12 18.96 -12.14
C GLN A 43 27.64 17.77 -12.98
N VAL A 44 28.94 17.57 -13.04
CA VAL A 44 29.53 16.54 -13.91
C VAL A 44 29.90 15.28 -13.12
N ILE A 45 30.63 15.42 -12.02
CA ILE A 45 31.20 14.27 -11.30
C ILE A 45 30.19 13.63 -10.36
N THR A 46 29.40 14.44 -9.63
CA THR A 46 28.44 13.88 -8.64
C THR A 46 27.04 13.66 -9.21
N LYS A 47 26.81 14.00 -10.49
CA LYS A 47 25.50 13.86 -11.16
C LYS A 47 24.89 12.46 -11.00
N ALA A 48 25.68 11.41 -11.19
CA ALA A 48 25.22 10.04 -11.10
C ALA A 48 24.69 9.68 -9.69
N GLN A 49 25.39 10.13 -8.65
CA GLN A 49 24.96 9.89 -7.26
C GLN A 49 23.69 10.65 -6.90
N PHE A 50 23.52 11.87 -7.39
CA PHE A 50 22.30 12.65 -7.16
C PHE A 50 21.10 12.06 -7.94
N ILE A 51 21.30 11.58 -9.17
CA ILE A 51 20.26 10.90 -9.94
C ILE A 51 19.85 9.60 -9.25
N GLU A 52 20.81 8.81 -8.76
CA GLU A 52 20.50 7.58 -8.02
C GLU A 52 19.77 7.86 -6.70
N SER A 53 20.18 8.87 -5.95
CA SER A 53 19.52 9.27 -4.71
C SER A 53 18.13 9.86 -4.95
N ALA A 54 17.95 10.67 -5.99
CA ALA A 54 16.64 11.19 -6.41
C ALA A 54 15.72 10.07 -6.87
N SER A 55 16.24 9.08 -7.63
CA SER A 55 15.47 7.95 -8.09
C SER A 55 15.00 7.05 -6.94
N LYS A 56 15.81 6.87 -5.90
CA LYS A 56 15.44 6.10 -4.70
C LYS A 56 14.28 6.74 -3.93
N ASN A 57 14.21 8.06 -3.90
CA ASN A 57 13.17 8.80 -3.18
C ASN A 57 11.86 8.92 -3.96
N ASN A 58 11.87 8.64 -5.26
CA ASN A 58 10.70 8.78 -6.13
C ASN A 58 9.88 7.48 -6.26
N PHE A 59 10.28 6.39 -5.57
CA PHE A 59 9.56 5.13 -5.65
C PHE A 59 8.95 4.73 -4.30
N THR A 60 7.66 4.40 -4.35
CA THR A 60 6.99 3.69 -3.25
C THR A 60 6.86 2.23 -3.61
N LYS A 61 7.39 1.36 -2.75
CA LYS A 61 7.30 -0.09 -2.89
C LYS A 61 5.98 -0.57 -2.30
N ILE A 62 5.10 -1.08 -3.13
CA ILE A 62 3.84 -1.69 -2.72
C ILE A 62 3.92 -3.20 -2.95
N LYS A 63 3.58 -3.99 -1.94
CA LYS A 63 3.48 -5.44 -2.09
C LYS A 63 2.15 -5.77 -2.74
N SER A 64 2.18 -6.44 -3.88
CA SER A 64 1.00 -6.95 -4.56
C SER A 64 0.66 -8.33 -4.00
N ILE A 65 -0.55 -8.47 -3.43
CA ILE A 65 -1.01 -9.69 -2.77
C ILE A 65 -1.61 -10.61 -3.82
N PRO A 66 -1.10 -11.83 -3.98
CA PRO A 66 -1.66 -12.79 -4.91
C PRO A 66 -3.03 -13.28 -4.47
N PRO A 67 -3.96 -13.58 -5.39
CA PRO A 67 -5.14 -14.37 -5.07
C PRO A 67 -4.70 -15.77 -4.65
N ARG A 68 -5.36 -16.31 -3.62
CA ARG A 68 -5.13 -17.70 -3.19
C ARG A 68 -5.69 -18.67 -4.22
N GLY A 69 -5.12 -19.88 -4.28
CA GLY A 69 -5.66 -20.96 -5.11
C GLY A 69 -7.12 -21.27 -4.76
N ILE A 70 -7.90 -21.64 -5.76
CA ILE A 70 -9.29 -22.06 -5.60
C ILE A 70 -9.31 -23.49 -5.06
N ILE A 71 -10.31 -23.83 -4.25
CA ILE A 71 -10.53 -25.20 -3.79
C ILE A 71 -11.78 -25.74 -4.45
N TYR A 72 -11.60 -26.84 -5.16
CA TYR A 72 -12.63 -27.54 -5.89
C TYR A 72 -13.00 -28.85 -5.21
N ASP A 73 -14.20 -29.34 -5.47
CA ASP A 73 -14.61 -30.69 -5.18
C ASP A 73 -14.01 -31.70 -6.19
N ARG A 74 -14.35 -32.98 -6.08
CA ARG A 74 -13.92 -34.05 -7.00
C ARG A 74 -14.41 -33.86 -8.43
N ASN A 75 -15.52 -33.15 -8.63
CA ASN A 75 -16.18 -32.92 -9.91
C ASN A 75 -15.81 -31.60 -10.57
N GLY A 76 -14.99 -30.77 -9.89
CA GLY A 76 -14.61 -29.42 -10.34
C GLY A 76 -15.56 -28.31 -9.89
N GLU A 77 -16.50 -28.61 -8.98
CA GLU A 77 -17.35 -27.59 -8.38
C GLU A 77 -16.55 -26.75 -7.37
N VAL A 78 -16.77 -25.43 -7.41
CA VAL A 78 -16.04 -24.48 -6.57
C VAL A 78 -16.58 -24.51 -5.14
N ILE A 79 -15.73 -24.93 -4.19
CA ILE A 79 -16.04 -24.91 -2.76
C ILE A 79 -15.55 -23.61 -2.10
N VAL A 80 -14.34 -23.18 -2.42
CA VAL A 80 -13.75 -21.96 -1.87
C VAL A 80 -13.13 -21.12 -2.99
N ALA A 81 -13.58 -19.90 -3.12
CA ALA A 81 -13.12 -18.96 -4.15
C ALA A 81 -12.51 -17.69 -3.54
N ASN A 82 -12.06 -16.79 -4.42
CA ASN A 82 -11.70 -15.44 -4.05
C ASN A 82 -12.74 -14.47 -4.63
N LYS A 83 -13.30 -13.63 -3.77
CA LYS A 83 -14.14 -12.50 -4.19
C LYS A 83 -13.35 -11.21 -4.04
N ARG A 84 -13.58 -10.24 -4.93
CA ARG A 84 -13.01 -8.91 -4.75
C ARG A 84 -13.71 -8.22 -3.59
N SER A 85 -12.94 -7.79 -2.63
CA SER A 85 -13.38 -6.87 -1.59
C SER A 85 -12.62 -5.56 -1.72
N PHE A 86 -13.18 -4.52 -1.16
CA PHE A 86 -12.56 -3.22 -1.17
C PHE A 86 -12.30 -2.78 0.27
N SER A 87 -11.21 -2.08 0.48
CA SER A 87 -10.94 -1.38 1.73
C SER A 87 -11.00 0.12 1.50
N ILE A 88 -11.49 0.83 2.50
CA ILE A 88 -11.50 2.29 2.53
C ILE A 88 -10.25 2.76 3.23
N LYS A 89 -9.54 3.65 2.57
CA LYS A 89 -8.40 4.37 3.14
C LYS A 89 -8.64 5.87 2.98
N ILE A 90 -8.12 6.66 3.92
CA ILE A 90 -8.24 8.11 3.90
C ILE A 90 -6.85 8.71 4.08
N TYR A 91 -6.57 9.75 3.31
CA TYR A 91 -5.42 10.62 3.53
C TYR A 91 -5.76 11.66 4.61
N PRO A 92 -5.15 11.61 5.80
CA PRO A 92 -5.50 12.51 6.89
C PRO A 92 -5.34 13.99 6.54
N ASN A 93 -4.35 14.35 5.72
CA ASN A 93 -4.15 15.74 5.31
C ASN A 93 -5.18 16.28 4.31
N HIS A 94 -6.01 15.41 3.72
CA HIS A 94 -7.11 15.82 2.83
C HIS A 94 -8.48 15.72 3.51
N TYR A 95 -8.50 15.26 4.77
CA TYR A 95 -9.70 15.27 5.57
C TYR A 95 -9.88 16.69 6.14
N ASP A 96 -10.94 17.36 5.74
CA ASP A 96 -11.29 18.74 6.09
C ASP A 96 -12.77 18.85 6.48
N GLU A 97 -13.25 20.09 6.67
CA GLU A 97 -14.63 20.39 7.02
C GLU A 97 -15.66 19.98 5.95
N ILE A 98 -15.21 19.74 4.71
CA ILE A 98 -16.08 19.32 3.60
C ILE A 98 -16.46 17.84 3.74
N PHE A 99 -15.67 17.05 4.48
CA PHE A 99 -15.93 15.61 4.64
C PHE A 99 -17.22 15.38 5.43
N ASP A 100 -18.29 14.97 4.71
CA ASP A 100 -19.60 14.68 5.34
C ASP A 100 -19.55 13.32 6.06
N ILE A 101 -19.21 13.37 7.34
CA ILE A 101 -19.10 12.18 8.19
C ILE A 101 -20.45 11.49 8.40
N ASP A 102 -21.54 12.24 8.46
CA ASP A 102 -22.88 11.68 8.73
C ASP A 102 -23.39 10.93 7.50
N LEU A 103 -23.21 11.49 6.31
CA LEU A 103 -23.48 10.80 5.05
C LEU A 103 -22.60 9.55 4.88
N PHE A 104 -21.32 9.64 5.24
CA PHE A 104 -20.40 8.49 5.21
C PHE A 104 -20.91 7.34 6.06
N TYR A 105 -21.26 7.62 7.31
CA TYR A 105 -21.80 6.59 8.22
C TYR A 105 -23.17 6.07 7.78
N LYS A 106 -24.03 6.91 7.22
CA LYS A 106 -25.32 6.51 6.66
C LYS A 106 -25.13 5.49 5.54
N ILE A 107 -24.21 5.74 4.62
CA ILE A 107 -23.90 4.81 3.52
C ILE A 107 -23.32 3.50 4.06
N ILE A 108 -22.33 3.56 4.95
CA ILE A 108 -21.71 2.37 5.55
C ILE A 108 -22.74 1.54 6.32
N ASN A 109 -23.62 2.18 7.09
CA ASN A 109 -24.67 1.48 7.86
C ASN A 109 -25.75 0.83 6.98
N SER A 110 -25.95 1.33 5.76
CA SER A 110 -26.85 0.70 4.77
C SER A 110 -26.22 -0.51 4.08
N ALA A 111 -24.91 -0.73 4.25
CA ALA A 111 -24.19 -1.84 3.66
C ALA A 111 -24.54 -3.20 4.27
N GLU A 112 -24.22 -4.28 3.58
CA GLU A 112 -24.42 -5.64 4.08
C GLU A 112 -23.72 -5.89 5.43
N LYS A 113 -24.25 -6.81 6.24
CA LYS A 113 -23.75 -7.13 7.60
C LYS A 113 -22.24 -7.38 7.70
N ARG A 114 -21.59 -7.85 6.64
CA ARG A 114 -20.13 -8.06 6.60
C ARG A 114 -19.32 -6.77 6.47
N SER A 115 -19.91 -5.72 5.93
CA SER A 115 -19.29 -4.38 5.82
C SER A 115 -19.45 -3.57 7.12
N LYS A 116 -20.26 -4.03 8.04
CA LYS A 116 -20.60 -3.38 9.32
C LYS A 116 -19.52 -3.50 10.42
N ILE A 117 -18.26 -3.73 10.10
CA ILE A 117 -17.20 -3.58 11.09
C ILE A 117 -16.95 -2.08 11.26
N LEU A 118 -17.79 -1.49 12.08
CA LEU A 118 -17.83 -0.08 12.37
C LEU A 118 -16.68 0.27 13.32
N ILE A 119 -15.83 1.14 12.86
CA ILE A 119 -15.15 2.05 13.77
C ILE A 119 -16.24 3.02 14.22
N GLU A 120 -16.51 3.12 15.52
CA GLU A 120 -17.39 4.13 16.08
C GLU A 120 -16.96 5.53 15.62
N LYS A 121 -17.91 6.45 15.46
CA LYS A 121 -17.64 7.79 14.92
C LYS A 121 -16.53 8.50 15.69
N ASP A 122 -16.52 8.38 17.02
CA ASP A 122 -15.52 9.01 17.88
C ASP A 122 -14.12 8.41 17.66
N ASN A 123 -14.03 7.10 17.56
CA ASN A 123 -12.79 6.40 17.28
C ASN A 123 -12.23 6.72 15.87
N PHE A 124 -13.12 6.96 14.90
CA PHE A 124 -12.74 7.40 13.57
C PHE A 124 -12.12 8.81 13.59
N LEU A 125 -12.77 9.75 14.27
CA LEU A 125 -12.27 11.12 14.41
C LEU A 125 -10.92 11.14 15.12
N GLU A 126 -10.80 10.44 16.24
CA GLU A 126 -9.54 10.32 16.98
C GLU A 126 -8.42 9.73 16.10
N LEU A 127 -8.74 8.71 15.30
CA LEU A 127 -7.79 8.10 14.38
C LEU A 127 -7.28 9.10 13.33
N ILE A 128 -8.18 9.91 12.76
CA ILE A 128 -7.81 10.95 11.79
C ILE A 128 -6.94 12.01 12.45
N GLU A 129 -7.38 12.62 13.56
CA GLU A 129 -6.65 13.66 14.25
C GLU A 129 -5.26 13.22 14.70
N ARG A 130 -5.13 12.04 15.29
CA ARG A 130 -3.84 11.49 15.70
C ARG A 130 -2.85 11.37 14.54
N ASN A 131 -3.34 11.04 13.34
CA ASN A 131 -2.49 10.93 12.17
C ASN A 131 -2.23 12.28 11.49
N GLN A 132 -3.16 13.24 11.57
CA GLN A 132 -2.95 14.62 11.10
C GLN A 132 -1.83 15.32 11.87
N ARG A 133 -1.73 15.12 13.18
CA ARG A 133 -0.68 15.71 14.03
C ARG A 133 0.72 15.21 13.70
N SER A 134 0.85 14.11 12.98
CA SER A 134 2.16 13.55 12.60
C SER A 134 2.59 14.07 11.23
N SER A 135 3.76 14.72 11.14
CA SER A 135 4.33 15.26 9.90
C SER A 135 4.52 14.21 8.79
N VAL A 136 4.76 12.96 9.16
CA VAL A 136 4.99 11.86 8.22
C VAL A 136 3.68 11.10 7.91
N ARG A 137 2.84 10.86 8.91
CA ARG A 137 1.64 10.01 8.76
C ARG A 137 0.50 10.75 8.07
N ARG A 138 0.40 12.07 8.19
CA ARG A 138 -0.65 12.86 7.55
C ARG A 138 -0.67 12.72 6.02
N HIS A 139 0.47 12.42 5.39
CA HIS A 139 0.61 12.23 3.95
C HIS A 139 0.49 10.76 3.51
N LYS A 140 0.24 9.83 4.44
CA LYS A 140 0.06 8.41 4.12
C LYS A 140 -1.39 8.01 4.32
N PRO A 141 -1.95 7.20 3.39
CA PRO A 141 -3.32 6.74 3.54
C PRO A 141 -3.42 5.77 4.73
N ILE A 142 -4.34 6.03 5.62
CA ILE A 142 -4.68 5.15 6.74
C ILE A 142 -5.88 4.28 6.36
N SER A 143 -5.84 2.99 6.73
CA SER A 143 -6.97 2.08 6.52
C SER A 143 -8.03 2.34 7.59
N VAL A 144 -9.24 2.66 7.14
CA VAL A 144 -10.40 2.93 8.00
C VAL A 144 -11.30 1.71 8.06
N ILE A 145 -11.65 1.16 6.90
CA ILE A 145 -12.49 -0.04 6.81
C ILE A 145 -11.78 -1.04 5.90
N ASN A 146 -11.58 -2.25 6.40
CA ASN A 146 -10.83 -3.27 5.68
C ASN A 146 -11.66 -4.08 4.69
N PHE A 147 -12.99 -3.97 4.76
CA PHE A 147 -13.87 -4.82 3.99
C PHE A 147 -15.18 -4.11 3.65
N ILE A 148 -15.38 -3.79 2.37
CA ILE A 148 -16.66 -3.34 1.84
C ILE A 148 -16.98 -4.10 0.55
N ASP A 149 -18.27 -4.26 0.27
CA ASP A 149 -18.77 -4.83 -0.97
C ASP A 149 -18.71 -3.82 -2.13
N PHE A 150 -18.95 -4.32 -3.35
CA PHE A 150 -18.94 -3.47 -4.54
C PHE A 150 -20.05 -2.41 -4.52
N LYS A 151 -21.23 -2.74 -3.99
CA LYS A 151 -22.36 -1.81 -3.91
C LYS A 151 -22.05 -0.61 -3.03
N THR A 152 -21.48 -0.86 -1.85
CA THR A 152 -21.05 0.21 -0.93
C THR A 152 -19.96 1.08 -1.54
N LYS A 153 -18.97 0.44 -2.22
CA LYS A 153 -17.95 1.19 -2.96
C LYS A 153 -18.58 2.08 -4.04
N ALA A 154 -19.54 1.58 -4.80
CA ALA A 154 -20.20 2.33 -5.88
C ALA A 154 -20.91 3.57 -5.31
N LEU A 155 -21.69 3.39 -4.23
CA LEU A 155 -22.37 4.49 -3.55
C LEU A 155 -21.38 5.55 -3.04
N LEU A 156 -20.32 5.13 -2.34
CA LEU A 156 -19.30 6.08 -1.87
C LEU A 156 -18.55 6.78 -3.02
N SER A 157 -18.43 6.12 -4.18
CA SER A 157 -17.78 6.71 -5.35
C SER A 157 -18.67 7.75 -6.04
N GLU A 158 -19.98 7.62 -5.95
CA GLU A 158 -20.96 8.58 -6.44
C GLU A 158 -20.84 9.92 -5.69
N TYR A 159 -20.69 9.84 -4.36
CA TYR A 159 -20.51 10.99 -3.47
C TYR A 159 -19.02 11.36 -3.23
N LYS A 160 -18.15 11.10 -4.20
CA LYS A 160 -16.70 11.29 -4.03
C LYS A 160 -16.30 12.71 -3.64
N ASN A 161 -17.05 13.72 -4.09
CA ASN A 161 -16.78 15.12 -3.79
C ASN A 161 -17.04 15.48 -2.31
N ASP A 162 -17.93 14.73 -1.66
CA ASP A 162 -18.28 14.91 -0.25
C ASP A 162 -17.31 14.19 0.69
N PHE A 163 -16.36 13.40 0.10
CA PHE A 163 -15.38 12.61 0.84
C PHE A 163 -13.94 12.90 0.37
N PRO A 164 -13.41 14.10 0.59
CA PRO A 164 -12.04 14.44 0.22
C PRO A 164 -11.03 13.51 0.92
N GLY A 165 -10.02 13.09 0.17
CA GLY A 165 -8.98 12.18 0.66
C GLY A 165 -9.37 10.71 0.75
N LEU A 166 -10.62 10.33 0.43
CA LEU A 166 -11.07 8.94 0.43
C LEU A 166 -10.56 8.20 -0.80
N ILE A 167 -9.95 7.04 -0.58
CA ILE A 167 -9.47 6.14 -1.62
C ILE A 167 -9.90 4.70 -1.36
N PHE A 168 -10.07 3.96 -2.44
CA PHE A 168 -10.40 2.54 -2.37
C PHE A 168 -9.20 1.70 -2.76
N SER A 169 -8.93 0.65 -1.98
CA SER A 169 -7.95 -0.39 -2.31
C SER A 169 -8.68 -1.69 -2.55
N SER A 170 -8.41 -2.35 -3.67
CA SER A 170 -8.98 -3.66 -3.99
C SER A 170 -8.10 -4.76 -3.43
N ASN A 171 -8.68 -5.66 -2.64
CA ASN A 171 -7.99 -6.81 -2.07
C ASN A 171 -8.77 -8.09 -2.38
N PRO A 172 -8.11 -9.20 -2.71
CA PRO A 172 -8.76 -10.50 -2.79
C PRO A 172 -9.20 -10.93 -1.39
N SER A 173 -10.46 -11.29 -1.23
CA SER A 173 -11.01 -11.82 0.00
C SER A 173 -11.45 -13.27 -0.21
N ARG A 174 -11.13 -14.12 0.77
CA ARG A 174 -11.52 -15.52 0.73
C ARG A 174 -13.04 -15.65 0.91
N PHE A 175 -13.67 -16.41 0.06
CA PHE A 175 -15.09 -16.66 0.07
C PHE A 175 -15.33 -18.16 0.20
N TYR A 176 -16.08 -18.55 1.21
CA TYR A 176 -16.51 -19.91 1.47
C TYR A 176 -17.98 -19.99 1.16
N GLU A 177 -18.39 -21.00 0.38
CA GLU A 177 -19.81 -21.26 0.17
C GLU A 177 -20.48 -21.63 1.50
N ALA A 178 -21.72 -21.15 1.70
CA ALA A 178 -22.42 -21.32 2.97
C ALA A 178 -22.98 -22.74 3.16
N SER A 179 -23.28 -23.42 2.08
CA SER A 179 -23.79 -24.80 2.04
C SER A 179 -23.13 -25.52 0.88
N PRO A 180 -22.71 -26.77 1.07
CA PRO A 180 -22.73 -27.53 2.31
C PRO A 180 -21.68 -27.07 3.32
N ARG A 181 -21.93 -27.37 4.61
CA ARG A 181 -21.06 -26.95 5.74
C ARG A 181 -19.87 -27.88 5.89
N ILE A 182 -18.76 -27.52 5.23
CA ILE A 182 -17.49 -28.27 5.29
C ILE A 182 -16.39 -27.50 6.02
N SER A 183 -16.76 -26.52 6.82
CA SER A 183 -15.83 -25.60 7.46
C SER A 183 -14.77 -26.27 8.35
N HIS A 184 -15.10 -27.42 8.99
CA HIS A 184 -14.14 -28.17 9.81
C HIS A 184 -13.06 -28.86 8.97
N VAL A 185 -13.31 -29.19 7.71
CA VAL A 185 -12.34 -29.75 6.76
C VAL A 185 -11.55 -28.61 6.12
N LEU A 186 -12.25 -27.60 5.61
CA LEU A 186 -11.61 -26.47 4.93
C LEU A 186 -10.74 -25.64 5.87
N GLY A 187 -11.19 -25.44 7.09
CA GLY A 187 -10.55 -24.54 8.04
C GLY A 187 -10.92 -23.07 7.79
N TYR A 188 -10.09 -22.19 8.31
CA TYR A 188 -10.27 -20.75 8.20
C TYR A 188 -8.98 -19.98 8.19
N LEU A 189 -9.07 -18.72 7.75
CA LEU A 189 -7.96 -17.77 7.67
C LEU A 189 -8.01 -16.78 8.84
N ARG A 190 -6.85 -16.34 9.31
CA ARG A 190 -6.72 -15.23 10.27
C ARG A 190 -5.57 -14.31 9.87
N PRO A 191 -5.62 -13.04 10.29
CA PRO A 191 -4.43 -12.17 10.23
C PRO A 191 -3.28 -12.78 11.03
N VAL A 192 -2.07 -12.71 10.49
CA VAL A 192 -0.86 -13.17 11.18
C VAL A 192 -0.66 -12.37 12.45
N PRO A 193 -0.58 -12.98 13.64
CA PRO A 193 -0.31 -12.28 14.88
C PRO A 193 1.04 -11.57 14.83
N LYS A 194 1.12 -10.36 15.41
CA LYS A 194 2.35 -9.55 15.41
C LYS A 194 3.54 -10.29 16.03
N ASP A 195 3.26 -11.10 17.04
CA ASP A 195 4.27 -11.82 17.84
C ASP A 195 4.56 -13.25 17.32
N SER A 196 3.97 -13.62 16.18
CA SER A 196 4.10 -14.99 15.70
C SER A 196 5.41 -15.20 14.95
N VAL A 197 6.03 -16.35 15.20
CA VAL A 197 7.26 -16.80 14.52
C VAL A 197 7.10 -16.90 13.00
N PHE A 198 5.86 -16.97 12.51
CA PHE A 198 5.51 -17.02 11.08
C PHE A 198 5.74 -15.72 10.33
N SER A 199 5.98 -14.61 11.04
CA SER A 199 6.26 -13.30 10.43
C SER A 199 7.65 -13.20 9.78
N LYS A 200 8.55 -14.13 10.06
CA LYS A 200 9.90 -14.14 9.49
C LYS A 200 9.87 -14.64 8.04
N GLY A 201 10.09 -13.74 7.11
CA GLY A 201 10.29 -14.02 5.69
C GLY A 201 9.13 -13.62 4.78
N TYR A 202 8.15 -14.48 4.57
CA TYR A 202 7.08 -14.26 3.61
C TYR A 202 5.98 -13.33 4.14
N TYR A 203 5.55 -13.49 5.40
CA TYR A 203 4.42 -12.77 5.96
C TYR A 203 4.81 -11.39 6.49
N GLY A 204 3.97 -10.40 6.21
CA GLY A 204 4.01 -9.08 6.82
C GLY A 204 2.90 -8.91 7.87
N ILE A 205 2.91 -7.76 8.52
CA ILE A 205 1.83 -7.37 9.44
C ILE A 205 0.52 -7.30 8.66
N ASN A 206 -0.54 -7.89 9.20
CA ASN A 206 -1.89 -7.98 8.62
C ASN A 206 -2.02 -8.92 7.40
N ASP A 207 -1.00 -9.68 7.04
CA ASP A 207 -1.18 -10.77 6.09
C ASP A 207 -2.11 -11.84 6.69
N ILE A 208 -2.72 -12.63 5.82
CA ILE A 208 -3.67 -13.68 6.20
C ILE A 208 -3.00 -15.03 6.04
N ILE A 209 -3.20 -15.91 7.02
CA ILE A 209 -2.65 -17.27 7.06
C ILE A 209 -3.73 -18.28 7.41
N GLY A 210 -3.64 -19.49 6.86
CA GLY A 210 -4.47 -20.63 7.24
C GLY A 210 -4.12 -21.15 8.63
N ILE A 211 -5.12 -21.24 9.50
CA ILE A 211 -4.95 -21.67 10.90
C ILE A 211 -5.34 -23.12 11.12
N SER A 212 -6.29 -23.63 10.38
CA SER A 212 -6.81 -25.01 10.51
C SER A 212 -7.16 -25.60 9.15
N GLY A 213 -7.42 -26.91 9.14
CA GLY A 213 -7.92 -27.65 7.99
C GLY A 213 -6.99 -27.58 6.77
N ILE A 214 -7.58 -27.69 5.61
CA ILE A 214 -6.91 -27.64 4.30
C ILE A 214 -6.19 -26.32 4.09
N GLU A 215 -6.78 -25.22 4.52
CA GLU A 215 -6.15 -23.88 4.41
C GLU A 215 -4.80 -23.82 5.13
N LYS A 216 -4.62 -24.56 6.24
CA LYS A 216 -3.35 -24.66 6.98
C LYS A 216 -2.39 -25.65 6.34
N VAL A 217 -2.87 -26.83 6.01
CA VAL A 217 -2.01 -27.93 5.49
C VAL A 217 -1.40 -27.54 4.16
N TYR A 218 -2.19 -26.95 3.27
CA TYR A 218 -1.78 -26.53 1.93
C TYR A 218 -1.51 -25.03 1.83
N GLU A 219 -1.13 -24.38 2.94
CA GLU A 219 -0.86 -22.95 2.98
C GLU A 219 0.18 -22.51 1.93
N LYS A 220 1.26 -23.29 1.74
CA LYS A 220 2.35 -22.95 0.82
C LYS A 220 1.89 -22.95 -0.64
N GLU A 221 1.04 -23.88 -0.99
CA GLU A 221 0.46 -24.05 -2.33
C GLU A 221 -0.59 -22.98 -2.59
N LEU A 222 -1.51 -22.81 -1.64
CA LEU A 222 -2.64 -21.89 -1.78
C LEU A 222 -2.25 -20.42 -1.76
N ARG A 223 -1.27 -20.00 -0.98
CA ARG A 223 -0.96 -18.57 -0.77
C ARG A 223 -0.35 -17.84 -1.97
N GLY A 224 0.23 -18.58 -2.94
CA GLY A 224 0.98 -18.03 -4.06
C GLY A 224 2.29 -17.32 -3.65
N LYS A 225 2.82 -16.48 -4.55
CA LYS A 225 4.01 -15.64 -4.29
C LYS A 225 3.68 -14.18 -4.50
N LYS A 226 4.02 -13.35 -3.52
CA LYS A 226 3.80 -11.90 -3.58
C LYS A 226 4.61 -11.27 -4.69
N GLY A 227 3.98 -10.33 -5.39
CA GLY A 227 4.65 -9.40 -6.28
C GLY A 227 5.13 -8.15 -5.54
N VAL A 228 5.87 -7.34 -6.28
CA VAL A 228 6.34 -6.03 -5.83
C VAL A 228 6.09 -5.04 -6.93
N GLU A 229 5.29 -4.03 -6.65
CA GLU A 229 5.02 -2.92 -7.54
C GLU A 229 5.77 -1.68 -7.04
N TYR A 230 6.55 -1.07 -7.94
CA TYR A 230 7.24 0.18 -7.69
C TYR A 230 6.43 1.30 -8.32
N HIS A 231 5.76 2.09 -7.49
CA HIS A 231 5.01 3.25 -7.91
C HIS A 231 5.91 4.48 -7.91
N VAL A 232 5.92 5.20 -9.03
CA VAL A 232 6.61 6.49 -9.14
C VAL A 232 5.77 7.55 -8.46
N ILE A 233 6.32 8.22 -7.46
CA ILE A 233 5.66 9.33 -6.79
C ILE A 233 6.40 10.64 -7.06
N ASN A 234 5.66 11.73 -7.26
CA ASN A 234 6.26 13.05 -7.37
C ASN A 234 6.60 13.62 -5.98
N THR A 235 7.24 14.78 -5.93
CA THR A 235 7.61 15.50 -4.69
C THR A 235 6.40 15.86 -3.82
N PHE A 236 5.20 15.91 -4.38
CA PHE A 236 3.94 16.16 -3.69
C PHE A 236 3.25 14.86 -3.20
N GLY A 237 3.88 13.68 -3.41
CA GLY A 237 3.31 12.39 -3.01
C GLY A 237 2.24 11.84 -3.98
N LYS A 238 2.02 12.49 -5.14
CA LYS A 238 1.08 12.01 -6.16
C LYS A 238 1.67 10.82 -6.90
N ASP A 239 0.91 9.73 -7.01
CA ASP A 239 1.25 8.55 -7.80
C ASP A 239 1.18 8.87 -9.29
N LEU A 240 2.29 8.65 -10.00
CA LEU A 240 2.44 8.85 -11.45
C LEU A 240 2.32 7.54 -12.23
N GLY A 241 2.14 6.40 -11.52
CA GLY A 241 1.99 5.10 -12.13
C GLY A 241 3.07 4.09 -11.73
N ILE A 242 2.96 2.89 -12.28
CA ILE A 242 3.81 1.75 -11.96
C ILE A 242 5.02 1.70 -12.91
N ASP A 243 6.23 1.63 -12.35
CA ASP A 243 7.44 1.28 -13.10
C ASP A 243 7.47 -0.23 -13.37
N LYS A 244 7.07 -0.62 -14.58
CA LYS A 244 7.02 -2.02 -15.01
C LYS A 244 8.39 -2.69 -15.02
N ASN A 245 9.47 -1.94 -15.24
CA ASN A 245 10.82 -2.50 -15.34
C ASN A 245 11.38 -2.94 -13.98
N LYS A 246 10.99 -2.24 -12.91
CA LYS A 246 11.40 -2.56 -11.54
C LYS A 246 10.41 -3.46 -10.82
N SER A 247 9.17 -3.52 -11.30
CA SER A 247 8.09 -4.29 -10.69
C SER A 247 8.17 -5.76 -11.07
N SER A 248 7.87 -6.65 -10.12
CA SER A 248 7.70 -8.06 -10.35
C SER A 248 6.24 -8.46 -10.09
N PRO A 249 5.55 -9.10 -11.02
CA PRO A 249 4.18 -9.53 -10.83
C PRO A 249 4.08 -10.59 -9.73
N TYR A 250 2.92 -10.70 -9.11
CA TYR A 250 2.63 -11.80 -8.21
C TYR A 250 2.41 -13.12 -9.00
N ILE A 251 2.57 -14.24 -8.31
CA ILE A 251 2.19 -15.57 -8.82
C ILE A 251 1.01 -16.05 -7.96
N SER A 252 -0.13 -16.30 -8.59
CA SER A 252 -1.33 -16.84 -7.93
C SER A 252 -1.04 -18.16 -7.21
N GLY A 253 -1.82 -18.46 -6.17
CA GLY A 253 -1.79 -19.76 -5.53
C GLY A 253 -2.22 -20.88 -6.47
N LYS A 254 -1.79 -22.09 -6.17
CA LYS A 254 -2.20 -23.29 -6.90
C LYS A 254 -3.58 -23.74 -6.43
N ASP A 255 -4.40 -24.15 -7.37
CA ASP A 255 -5.71 -24.71 -7.09
C ASP A 255 -5.59 -26.13 -6.51
N ILE A 256 -6.56 -26.52 -5.69
CA ILE A 256 -6.60 -27.82 -5.02
C ILE A 256 -7.94 -28.49 -5.31
N TYR A 257 -7.90 -29.77 -5.65
CA TYR A 257 -9.04 -30.63 -5.84
C TYR A 257 -9.18 -31.58 -4.66
N LEU A 258 -10.36 -31.58 -4.04
CA LEU A 258 -10.67 -32.46 -2.94
C LEU A 258 -11.32 -33.77 -3.42
N THR A 259 -11.30 -34.77 -2.59
CA THR A 259 -12.05 -36.02 -2.82
C THR A 259 -13.52 -35.91 -2.40
N ILE A 260 -13.92 -34.82 -1.79
CA ILE A 260 -15.30 -34.54 -1.37
C ILE A 260 -16.17 -34.33 -2.62
N ASP A 261 -17.39 -34.83 -2.57
CA ASP A 261 -18.45 -34.54 -3.52
C ASP A 261 -19.40 -33.49 -2.93
N TYR A 262 -19.40 -32.30 -3.54
CA TYR A 262 -20.15 -31.15 -3.06
C TYR A 262 -21.68 -31.42 -3.03
N ASN A 263 -22.19 -32.05 -4.08
CA ASN A 263 -23.65 -32.31 -4.23
C ASN A 263 -24.08 -33.38 -3.25
N LEU A 264 -23.29 -34.46 -3.12
CA LEU A 264 -23.62 -35.54 -2.15
C LEU A 264 -23.58 -35.00 -0.71
N GLN A 265 -22.59 -34.15 -0.37
CA GLN A 265 -22.49 -33.52 0.95
C GLN A 265 -23.73 -32.64 1.23
N GLY A 266 -24.19 -31.84 0.26
CA GLY A 266 -25.37 -31.00 0.38
C GLY A 266 -26.65 -31.80 0.52
N PHE A 267 -26.78 -32.92 -0.21
CA PHE A 267 -27.89 -33.84 -0.09
C PHE A 267 -27.95 -34.47 1.33
N ILE A 268 -26.84 -34.98 1.84
CA ILE A 268 -26.71 -35.55 3.19
C ILE A 268 -27.04 -34.51 4.26
N GLU A 269 -26.53 -33.28 4.11
CA GLU A 269 -26.81 -32.18 5.06
C GLU A 269 -28.31 -31.87 5.13
N ASN A 270 -29.00 -31.88 4.01
CA ASN A 270 -30.44 -31.66 3.97
C ASN A 270 -31.23 -32.81 4.62
N LEU A 271 -30.81 -34.06 4.39
CA LEU A 271 -31.41 -35.24 5.06
C LEU A 271 -31.23 -35.21 6.57
N MET A 272 -30.06 -34.76 7.03
CA MET A 272 -29.70 -34.72 8.45
C MET A 272 -30.16 -33.46 9.17
N LYS A 273 -30.89 -32.55 8.50
CA LYS A 273 -31.23 -31.24 9.06
C LYS A 273 -31.91 -31.31 10.43
N ASP A 274 -32.80 -32.30 10.60
CA ASP A 274 -33.57 -32.49 11.84
C ASP A 274 -33.03 -33.61 12.72
N TYR A 275 -31.90 -34.21 12.35
CA TYR A 275 -31.29 -35.32 13.07
C TYR A 275 -29.93 -34.96 13.63
N LYS A 276 -29.57 -35.57 14.76
CA LYS A 276 -28.22 -35.51 15.35
C LYS A 276 -27.55 -36.86 15.13
N GLY A 277 -26.47 -36.89 14.36
CA GLY A 277 -25.79 -38.15 14.06
C GLY A 277 -24.68 -37.97 13.03
N ALA A 278 -24.22 -39.08 12.50
CA ALA A 278 -23.23 -39.13 11.42
C ALA A 278 -23.76 -40.08 10.32
N VAL A 279 -23.39 -39.77 9.08
CA VAL A 279 -23.71 -40.61 7.91
C VAL A 279 -22.38 -41.18 7.40
N ILE A 280 -22.35 -42.51 7.22
CA ILE A 280 -21.21 -43.20 6.66
C ILE A 280 -21.64 -43.88 5.38
N CYS A 281 -20.98 -43.56 4.28
CA CYS A 281 -21.21 -44.17 2.97
C CYS A 281 -19.96 -45.04 2.66
N MET A 282 -20.18 -46.31 2.39
CA MET A 282 -19.11 -47.26 2.04
C MET A 282 -19.43 -47.94 0.72
N ASN A 283 -18.40 -48.15 -0.08
CA ASN A 283 -18.50 -49.02 -1.24
C ASN A 283 -18.25 -50.48 -0.76
N PRO A 284 -19.22 -51.38 -0.89
CA PRO A 284 -19.05 -52.74 -0.37
C PRO A 284 -18.16 -53.64 -1.24
N ILE A 285 -17.69 -53.14 -2.38
CA ILE A 285 -16.93 -53.92 -3.34
C ILE A 285 -15.40 -53.69 -3.17
N ASN A 286 -15.01 -52.69 -2.45
CA ASN A 286 -13.59 -52.35 -2.18
C ASN A 286 -13.26 -52.45 -0.72
#